data_bb1833b01d6307ab791fb0f6cd3d8418
#
_entry.id   bb1833b01d6307ab791fb0f6cd3d8418
#
_cell.length_a   1.000
_cell.length_b   1.000
_cell.length_c   1.000
_cell.angle_alpha   90.00
_cell.angle_beta   90.00
_cell.angle_gamma   90.00
#
_symmetry.space_group_name_H-M   'P 1'
#
loop_
_entity.id
_entity.type
_entity.pdbx_description
1 polymer ?
#
loop_
_entity_poly.entity_id
_entity_poly.type
_entity_poly.pdbx_seq_one_letter_code
_entity_poly.pdbx_strand_id
1 'polypeptide(L)'
;MENAYILGGLRSYVGVVNGMYRHIPAEVLGAEVLKQVMEKYQLREPDYIIAGNGVGAGGNIARLMALTAGVDISVPAFTVDVQCGSGLESIAVAAAKINSGEADVIIAG
;
A
#
# COMPACT_ATOMS: atom_id res chain seq x y z
N MET A 1 -10.45 7.41 21.43
CA MET A 1 -10.16 6.38 20.43
C MET A 1 -11.05 6.59 19.21
N GLU A 2 -10.46 6.79 18.06
CA GLU A 2 -11.17 6.92 16.82
C GLU A 2 -11.51 5.54 16.26
N ASN A 3 -12.56 5.46 15.44
CA ASN A 3 -12.88 4.25 14.69
C ASN A 3 -12.26 4.31 13.30
N ALA A 4 -11.66 3.20 12.87
CA ALA A 4 -11.15 3.07 11.51
C ALA A 4 -12.24 2.46 10.61
N TYR A 5 -12.36 3.01 9.42
CA TYR A 5 -13.34 2.53 8.41
C TYR A 5 -12.62 2.22 7.11
N ILE A 6 -13.01 1.15 6.46
CA ILE A 6 -12.54 0.82 5.11
C ILE A 6 -13.48 1.49 4.12
N LEU A 7 -12.97 2.48 3.39
CA LEU A 7 -13.76 3.23 2.42
C LEU A 7 -13.88 2.51 1.08
N GLY A 8 -12.92 1.67 0.76
CA GLY A 8 -12.91 0.92 -0.49
C GLY A 8 -11.50 0.47 -0.85
N GLY A 9 -11.32 0.01 -2.07
CA GLY A 9 -10.02 -0.44 -2.53
C GLY A 9 -10.03 -0.84 -3.98
N LEU A 10 -8.87 -1.19 -4.49
CA LEU A 10 -8.65 -1.72 -5.83
C LEU A 10 -7.60 -2.82 -5.75
N ARG A 11 -7.58 -3.68 -6.73
CA ARG A 11 -6.51 -4.65 -6.94
C ARG A 11 -6.21 -4.80 -8.43
N SER A 12 -5.02 -5.25 -8.74
CA SER A 12 -4.69 -5.70 -10.08
C SER A 12 -5.28 -7.08 -10.35
N TYR A 13 -5.21 -7.53 -11.59
CA TYR A 13 -5.45 -8.93 -11.89
C TYR A 13 -4.39 -9.79 -11.18
N VAL A 14 -4.73 -11.03 -10.88
CA VAL A 14 -3.78 -12.03 -10.42
C VAL A 14 -3.16 -12.69 -11.65
N GLY A 15 -1.89 -12.44 -11.89
CA GLY A 15 -1.17 -13.03 -13.02
C GLY A 15 -0.55 -14.37 -12.65
N VAL A 16 -0.49 -15.29 -13.62
CA VAL A 16 0.23 -16.55 -13.44
C VAL A 16 1.72 -16.33 -13.59
N VAL A 17 2.51 -17.23 -13.02
CA VAL A 17 3.97 -17.22 -13.15
C VAL A 17 4.37 -17.20 -14.63
N ASN A 18 5.30 -16.32 -14.99
CA ASN A 18 5.76 -16.08 -16.37
C ASN A 18 4.64 -15.61 -17.32
N GLY A 19 3.54 -15.10 -16.77
CA GLY A 19 2.41 -14.59 -17.52
C GLY A 19 2.48 -13.09 -17.79
N MET A 20 1.32 -12.42 -17.64
CA MET A 20 1.14 -11.02 -18.04
C MET A 20 2.05 -10.03 -17.33
N TYR A 21 2.50 -10.33 -16.12
CA TYR A 21 3.37 -9.43 -15.33
C TYR A 21 4.84 -9.83 -15.32
N ARG A 22 5.26 -10.78 -16.16
CA ARG A 22 6.61 -11.35 -16.11
C ARG A 22 7.75 -10.34 -16.25
N HIS A 23 7.51 -9.21 -16.88
CA HIS A 23 8.51 -8.16 -17.07
C HIS A 23 8.20 -6.88 -16.29
N ILE A 24 7.24 -6.93 -15.37
CA ILE A 24 6.82 -5.78 -14.58
C ILE A 24 7.30 -5.98 -13.13
N PRO A 25 8.22 -5.15 -12.64
CA PRO A 25 8.61 -5.20 -11.23
C PRO A 25 7.42 -4.98 -10.30
N ALA A 26 7.46 -5.60 -9.14
CA ALA A 26 6.36 -5.51 -8.17
C ALA A 26 6.06 -4.05 -7.76
N GLU A 27 7.10 -3.24 -7.57
CA GLU A 27 6.96 -1.83 -7.21
C GLU A 27 6.28 -1.00 -8.32
N VAL A 28 6.48 -1.37 -9.58
CA VAL A 28 5.83 -0.68 -10.71
C VAL A 28 4.35 -1.04 -10.77
N LEU A 29 4.01 -2.32 -10.63
CA LEU A 29 2.62 -2.76 -10.59
C LEU A 29 1.90 -2.17 -9.38
N GLY A 30 2.54 -2.22 -8.22
CA GLY A 30 1.99 -1.65 -7.00
C GLY A 30 1.80 -0.14 -7.08
N ALA A 31 2.75 0.57 -7.70
CA ALA A 31 2.64 2.00 -7.92
C ALA A 31 1.45 2.36 -8.80
N GLU A 32 1.17 1.56 -9.83
CA GLU A 32 0.01 1.80 -10.69
C GLU A 32 -1.31 1.62 -9.94
N VAL A 33 -1.42 0.56 -9.13
CA VAL A 33 -2.60 0.35 -8.28
C VAL A 33 -2.75 1.50 -7.28
N LEU A 34 -1.66 1.94 -6.67
CA LEU A 34 -1.65 3.05 -5.73
C LEU A 34 -2.15 4.34 -6.39
N LYS A 35 -1.65 4.66 -7.58
CA LYS A 35 -2.12 5.83 -8.34
C LYS A 35 -3.62 5.76 -8.61
N GLN A 36 -4.13 4.60 -9.02
CA GLN A 36 -5.55 4.42 -9.31
C GLN A 36 -6.42 4.58 -8.04
N VAL A 37 -5.96 4.09 -6.91
CA VAL A 37 -6.64 4.27 -5.62
C VAL A 37 -6.70 5.75 -5.26
N MET A 38 -5.58 6.44 -5.35
CA MET A 38 -5.51 7.87 -5.03
C MET A 38 -6.42 8.70 -5.94
N GLU A 39 -6.46 8.37 -7.22
CA GLU A 39 -7.31 9.03 -8.19
C GLU A 39 -8.80 8.78 -7.92
N LYS A 40 -9.16 7.52 -7.69
CA LYS A 40 -10.55 7.11 -7.47
C LYS A 40 -11.16 7.79 -6.23
N TYR A 41 -10.39 7.91 -5.16
CA TYR A 41 -10.85 8.46 -3.90
C TYR A 41 -10.39 9.90 -3.67
N GLN A 42 -9.78 10.53 -4.69
CA GLN A 42 -9.31 11.92 -4.66
C GLN A 42 -8.39 12.20 -3.47
N LEU A 43 -7.47 11.26 -3.21
CA LEU A 43 -6.48 11.38 -2.16
C LEU A 43 -5.18 11.95 -2.73
N ARG A 44 -4.66 13.01 -2.14
CA ARG A 44 -3.38 13.61 -2.57
C ARG A 44 -2.24 13.27 -1.63
N GLU A 45 -2.49 13.43 -0.34
CA GLU A 45 -1.48 13.26 0.70
C GLU A 45 -2.07 12.43 1.84
N PRO A 46 -2.17 11.08 1.67
CA PRO A 46 -2.51 10.24 2.80
C PRO A 46 -1.45 10.38 3.90
N ASP A 47 -1.82 10.10 5.13
CA ASP A 47 -0.88 10.23 6.26
C ASP A 47 0.21 9.16 6.21
N TYR A 48 -0.13 7.96 5.67
CA TYR A 48 0.79 6.85 5.51
C TYR A 48 0.42 6.00 4.30
N ILE A 49 1.42 5.33 3.76
CA ILE A 49 1.24 4.22 2.83
C ILE A 49 1.91 3.02 3.47
N ILE A 50 1.15 1.93 3.67
CA ILE A 50 1.63 0.73 4.34
C ILE A 50 1.38 -0.46 3.42
N ALA A 51 2.43 -1.17 3.04
CA ALA A 51 2.31 -2.34 2.17
C ALA A 51 2.83 -3.60 2.83
N GLY A 52 2.21 -4.73 2.49
CA GLY A 52 2.71 -6.04 2.88
C GLY A 52 3.64 -6.61 1.81
N ASN A 53 4.73 -7.23 2.23
CA ASN A 53 5.67 -7.90 1.33
C ASN A 53 6.32 -9.08 2.06
N GLY A 54 5.81 -10.28 1.83
CA GLY A 54 6.33 -11.48 2.53
C GLY A 54 7.47 -12.18 1.81
N VAL A 55 7.42 -12.29 0.48
CA VAL A 55 8.38 -13.06 -0.32
C VAL A 55 8.76 -12.29 -1.59
N GLY A 56 8.87 -11.00 -1.51
CA GLY A 56 9.22 -10.17 -2.66
C GLY A 56 10.64 -9.63 -2.58
N ALA A 57 10.93 -8.68 -3.42
CA ALA A 57 12.18 -7.94 -3.38
C ALA A 57 12.37 -7.31 -2.00
N GLY A 58 13.60 -7.31 -1.51
CA GLY A 58 13.93 -6.75 -0.20
C GLY A 58 13.82 -5.23 -0.15
N GLY A 59 14.00 -4.72 1.07
CA GLY A 59 13.91 -3.31 1.33
C GLY A 59 12.49 -2.83 1.57
N ASN A 60 12.31 -1.52 1.61
CA ASN A 60 11.00 -0.91 1.86
C ASN A 60 10.25 -0.70 0.55
N ILE A 61 9.58 -1.75 0.08
CA ILE A 61 8.85 -1.71 -1.18
C ILE A 61 7.70 -0.68 -1.16
N ALA A 62 7.08 -0.48 -0.02
CA ALA A 62 6.02 0.52 0.11
C ALA A 62 6.54 1.92 -0.23
N ARG A 63 7.72 2.27 0.27
CA ARG A 63 8.36 3.56 -0.04
C ARG A 63 8.71 3.66 -1.52
N LEU A 64 9.26 2.60 -2.08
CA LEU A 64 9.61 2.57 -3.51
C LEU A 64 8.37 2.72 -4.38
N MET A 65 7.27 2.02 -4.04
CA MET A 65 5.98 2.16 -4.73
C MET A 65 5.46 3.60 -4.66
N ALA A 66 5.50 4.20 -3.47
CA ALA A 66 5.02 5.56 -3.26
C ALA A 66 5.80 6.56 -4.13
N LEU A 67 7.12 6.46 -4.13
CA LEU A 67 7.97 7.34 -4.95
C LEU A 67 7.75 7.10 -6.45
N THR A 68 7.63 5.84 -6.86
CA THR A 68 7.37 5.48 -8.26
C THR A 68 6.00 5.99 -8.72
N ALA A 69 5.01 6.00 -7.83
CA ALA A 69 3.67 6.53 -8.11
C ALA A 69 3.62 8.06 -8.13
N GLY A 70 4.68 8.74 -7.74
CA GLY A 70 4.71 10.20 -7.68
C GLY A 70 4.04 10.78 -6.44
N VAL A 71 3.88 9.99 -5.38
CA VAL A 71 3.37 10.48 -4.10
C VAL A 71 4.37 11.48 -3.52
N ASP A 72 3.86 12.54 -2.90
CA ASP A 72 4.70 13.56 -2.29
C ASP A 72 5.70 12.94 -1.30
N ILE A 73 6.93 13.42 -1.32
CA ILE A 73 8.01 12.88 -0.49
C ILE A 73 7.75 13.03 1.02
N SER A 74 6.84 13.92 1.40
CA SER A 74 6.45 14.11 2.80
C SER A 74 5.59 12.97 3.34
N VAL A 75 4.96 12.16 2.47
CA VAL A 75 4.12 11.05 2.89
C VAL A 75 5.00 9.86 3.27
N PRO A 76 5.01 9.46 4.53
CA PRO A 76 5.78 8.29 4.95
C PRO A 76 5.18 7.00 4.43
N ALA A 77 6.04 6.04 4.10
CA ALA A 77 5.62 4.72 3.66
C ALA A 77 6.52 3.66 4.28
N PHE A 78 5.94 2.56 4.70
CA PHE A 78 6.70 1.44 5.25
C PHE A 78 6.06 0.11 4.91
N THR A 79 6.84 -0.94 5.06
CA THR A 79 6.50 -2.29 4.64
C THR A 79 6.43 -3.19 5.86
N VAL A 80 5.43 -4.07 5.90
CA VAL A 80 5.29 -5.08 6.95
C VAL A 80 5.48 -6.47 6.35
N ASP A 81 6.05 -7.35 7.15
CA ASP A 81 6.31 -8.73 6.76
C ASP A 81 5.90 -9.67 7.89
N VAL A 82 4.82 -10.39 7.69
CA VAL A 82 4.39 -11.53 8.49
C VAL A 82 4.06 -12.69 7.55
N GLN A 83 4.90 -12.87 6.54
CA GLN A 83 4.74 -13.89 5.51
C GLN A 83 3.41 -13.72 4.75
N CYS A 84 2.64 -14.79 4.60
CA CYS A 84 1.38 -14.77 3.83
C CYS A 84 0.32 -13.83 4.41
N GLY A 85 0.43 -13.44 5.67
CA GLY A 85 -0.48 -12.51 6.32
C GLY A 85 -0.12 -11.03 6.15
N SER A 86 0.94 -10.70 5.40
CA SER A 86 1.48 -9.33 5.34
C SER A 86 0.47 -8.30 4.82
N GLY A 87 -0.31 -8.64 3.80
CA GLY A 87 -1.32 -7.72 3.26
C GLY A 87 -2.40 -7.38 4.30
N LEU A 88 -2.91 -8.39 4.98
CA LEU A 88 -3.91 -8.17 6.04
C LEU A 88 -3.29 -7.40 7.22
N GLU A 89 -2.05 -7.72 7.59
CA GLU A 89 -1.36 -7.03 8.68
C GLU A 89 -1.15 -5.54 8.37
N SER A 90 -0.88 -5.19 7.11
CA SER A 90 -0.76 -3.78 6.72
C SER A 90 -2.05 -3.01 7.01
N ILE A 91 -3.19 -3.63 6.77
CA ILE A 91 -4.50 -3.03 7.07
C ILE A 91 -4.73 -2.95 8.59
N ALA A 92 -4.35 -3.98 9.33
CA ALA A 92 -4.47 -3.98 10.79
C ALA A 92 -3.61 -2.89 11.43
N VAL A 93 -2.38 -2.70 10.95
CA VAL A 93 -1.50 -1.62 11.42
C VAL A 93 -2.10 -0.25 11.09
N ALA A 94 -2.64 -0.09 9.88
CA ALA A 94 -3.32 1.15 9.49
C ALA A 94 -4.49 1.45 10.43
N ALA A 95 -5.32 0.46 10.73
CA ALA A 95 -6.45 0.61 11.64
C ALA A 95 -5.98 1.03 13.04
N ALA A 96 -4.90 0.43 13.56
CA ALA A 96 -4.33 0.78 14.85
C ALA A 96 -3.87 2.23 14.88
N LYS A 97 -3.23 2.72 13.82
CA LYS A 97 -2.77 4.12 13.73
C LYS A 97 -3.94 5.11 13.72
N ILE A 98 -5.02 4.77 13.03
CA ILE A 98 -6.24 5.60 13.01
C ILE A 98 -6.92 5.57 14.38
N ASN A 99 -7.07 4.38 14.97
CA ASN A 99 -7.71 4.23 16.28
C ASN A 99 -6.97 4.98 17.38
N SER A 100 -5.65 5.09 17.27
CA SER A 100 -4.82 5.81 18.26
C SER A 100 -4.82 7.33 18.04
N GLY A 101 -5.42 7.82 16.96
CA GLY A 101 -5.40 9.24 16.59
C GLY A 101 -4.11 9.68 15.90
N GLU A 102 -3.23 8.77 15.55
CA GLU A 102 -1.95 9.09 14.89
C GLU A 102 -2.15 9.50 13.42
N ALA A 103 -3.18 8.98 12.78
CA ALA A 103 -3.46 9.24 11.37
C ALA A 103 -4.96 9.33 11.12
N ASP A 104 -5.32 10.01 10.04
CA ASP A 104 -6.71 10.16 9.60
C ASP A 104 -6.99 9.34 8.33
N VAL A 105 -6.05 9.29 7.40
CA VAL A 105 -6.22 8.59 6.12
C VAL A 105 -4.96 7.79 5.79
N ILE A 106 -5.14 6.49 5.56
CA ILE A 106 -4.03 5.59 5.21
C ILE A 106 -4.43 4.74 4.01
N ILE A 107 -3.48 4.51 3.12
CA ILE A 107 -3.60 3.52 2.05
C ILE A 107 -2.77 2.31 2.48
N ALA A 108 -3.40 1.14 2.54
CA ALA A 108 -2.75 -0.09 3.01
C ALA A 108 -3.13 -1.29 2.16
N GLY A 109 -2.20 -2.24 2.02
CA GLY A 109 -2.45 -3.46 1.25
C GLY A 109 -1.24 -4.36 1.07
#